data_a90430355c49bf7b0c6c682b58242796
#
_entry.id   a90430355c49bf7b0c6c682b58242796
#
_cell.length_a   1.000
_cell.length_b   1.000
_cell.length_c   1.000
_cell.angle_alpha   90.00
_cell.angle_beta   90.00
_cell.angle_gamma   90.00
#
_symmetry.space_group_name_H-M   'P 1'
#
loop_
_entity.id
_entity.type
_entity.pdbx_description
1 polymer ?
#
loop_
_entity_poly.entity_id
_entity_poly.type
_entity_poly.pdbx_seq_one_letter_code
_entity_poly.pdbx_strand_id
1 'polypeptide(L)'
;MYKRQVNNASSFFKTDVENHNDSDWDDLINSNLRGPFLLSRHCKKMLSESKGLIVNISDAMVSRGMKNYVIYSMAKAGLENLTKTLAREFAPEVRVNAVAPGAILLPSDGSSEEQDLLNEIPLNRIGTERDISEAVLGLTKFSYVTGQILKIDGGRSLN
;
A
#
# COMPACT_ATOMS: atom_id res chain seq x y z
N MET A 1 -11.29 -0.62 -23.74
CA MET A 1 -10.77 0.40 -22.78
C MET A 1 -10.25 -0.33 -21.55
N TYR A 2 -8.95 -0.27 -21.26
CA TYR A 2 -8.37 -0.96 -20.10
C TYR A 2 -8.82 -0.22 -18.84
N LYS A 3 -9.55 -0.91 -17.96
CA LYS A 3 -9.96 -0.36 -16.67
C LYS A 3 -8.95 -0.75 -15.60
N ARG A 4 -8.57 0.24 -14.80
CA ARG A 4 -7.64 0.10 -13.70
C ARG A 4 -8.25 0.75 -12.48
N GLN A 5 -8.06 0.13 -11.33
CA GLN A 5 -8.44 0.67 -10.03
C GLN A 5 -7.18 0.83 -9.19
N VAL A 6 -6.99 2.00 -8.60
CA VAL A 6 -5.92 2.24 -7.62
C VAL A 6 -6.58 2.61 -6.30
N ASN A 7 -6.40 1.79 -5.28
CA ASN A 7 -6.87 2.05 -3.92
C ASN A 7 -5.76 2.80 -3.17
N ASN A 8 -5.82 4.12 -3.22
CA ASN A 8 -4.81 5.01 -2.64
C ASN A 8 -5.30 5.77 -1.39
N ALA A 9 -6.62 5.93 -1.20
CA ALA A 9 -7.16 6.60 -0.01
C ALA A 9 -6.70 5.90 1.27
N SER A 10 -6.20 6.69 2.24
CA SER A 10 -5.59 6.16 3.46
C SER A 10 -5.65 7.21 4.56
N SER A 11 -6.06 6.80 5.77
CA SER A 11 -5.78 7.54 7.01
C SER A 11 -4.49 7.00 7.62
N PHE A 12 -3.67 7.91 8.16
CA PHE A 12 -2.40 7.57 8.78
C PHE A 12 -2.16 8.46 10.00
N PHE A 13 -2.24 7.87 11.18
CA PHE A 13 -1.94 8.55 12.45
C PHE A 13 -1.57 7.54 13.53
N LYS A 14 -0.90 8.02 14.58
CA LYS A 14 -0.46 7.19 15.70
C LYS A 14 -1.65 6.69 16.52
N THR A 15 -1.59 5.43 16.92
CA THR A 15 -2.54 4.81 17.85
C THR A 15 -1.78 4.10 18.94
N ASP A 16 -2.03 4.48 20.18
CA ASP A 16 -1.52 3.80 21.35
C ASP A 16 -2.28 2.49 21.57
N VAL A 17 -1.61 1.44 22.06
CA VAL A 17 -2.26 0.14 22.32
C VAL A 17 -3.29 0.23 23.43
N GLU A 18 -3.02 1.06 24.46
CA GLU A 18 -3.85 1.17 25.65
C GLU A 18 -4.87 2.32 25.56
N ASN A 19 -4.54 3.39 24.81
CA ASN A 19 -5.27 4.65 24.79
C ASN A 19 -5.76 5.06 23.40
N HIS A 20 -6.39 4.14 22.67
CA HIS A 20 -7.10 4.48 21.43
C HIS A 20 -8.61 4.42 21.65
N ASN A 21 -9.36 5.09 20.82
CA ASN A 21 -10.84 5.08 20.86
C ASN A 21 -11.41 4.29 19.65
N ASP A 22 -12.70 3.95 19.74
CA ASP A 22 -13.38 3.17 18.68
C ASP A 22 -13.40 3.91 17.33
N SER A 23 -13.42 5.26 17.36
CA SER A 23 -13.39 6.04 16.11
C SER A 23 -12.04 5.96 15.39
N ASP A 24 -10.92 5.82 16.12
CA ASP A 24 -9.61 5.61 15.53
C ASP A 24 -9.54 4.26 14.81
N TRP A 25 -10.12 3.23 15.44
CA TRP A 25 -10.27 1.91 14.83
C TRP A 25 -11.09 2.00 13.55
N ASP A 26 -12.28 2.59 13.62
CA ASP A 26 -13.20 2.68 12.49
C ASP A 26 -12.58 3.46 11.32
N ASP A 27 -11.93 4.60 11.58
CA ASP A 27 -11.30 5.39 10.52
C ASP A 27 -10.15 4.62 9.85
N LEU A 28 -9.22 4.08 10.62
CA LEU A 28 -8.06 3.37 10.08
C LEU A 28 -8.44 2.07 9.35
N ILE A 29 -9.38 1.29 9.88
CA ILE A 29 -9.84 0.06 9.22
C ILE A 29 -10.70 0.37 8.01
N ASN A 30 -11.62 1.33 8.11
CA ASN A 30 -12.51 1.66 7.00
C ASN A 30 -11.73 2.24 5.81
N SER A 31 -10.80 3.17 6.04
CA SER A 31 -10.02 3.79 4.97
C SER A 31 -9.01 2.82 4.35
N ASN A 32 -8.26 2.07 5.16
CA ASN A 32 -7.12 1.29 4.70
C ASN A 32 -7.43 -0.15 4.27
N LEU A 33 -8.55 -0.74 4.71
CA LEU A 33 -8.88 -2.14 4.44
C LEU A 33 -10.30 -2.32 3.90
N ARG A 34 -11.33 -1.86 4.63
CA ARG A 34 -12.72 -2.07 4.24
C ARG A 34 -13.07 -1.36 2.95
N GLY A 35 -12.64 -0.11 2.77
CA GLY A 35 -12.85 0.67 1.55
C GLY A 35 -12.28 -0.02 0.31
N PRO A 36 -10.98 -0.37 0.28
CA PRO A 36 -10.38 -1.16 -0.80
C PRO A 36 -11.13 -2.47 -1.11
N PHE A 37 -11.55 -3.22 -0.09
CA PHE A 37 -12.34 -4.44 -0.29
C PHE A 37 -13.67 -4.16 -0.96
N LEU A 38 -14.45 -3.22 -0.44
CA LEU A 38 -15.78 -2.89 -0.99
C LEU A 38 -15.70 -2.37 -2.42
N LEU A 39 -14.75 -1.46 -2.70
CA LEU A 39 -14.54 -0.93 -4.06
C LEU A 39 -14.13 -2.04 -5.03
N SER A 40 -13.20 -2.91 -4.64
CA SER A 40 -12.75 -4.03 -5.47
C SER A 40 -13.91 -4.98 -5.80
N ARG A 41 -14.73 -5.29 -4.79
CA ARG A 41 -15.94 -6.13 -4.96
C ARG A 41 -16.96 -5.50 -5.94
N HIS A 42 -17.24 -4.20 -5.77
CA HIS A 42 -18.22 -3.51 -6.63
C HIS A 42 -17.72 -3.35 -8.06
N CYS A 43 -16.42 -3.11 -8.25
CA CYS A 43 -15.85 -2.92 -9.58
C CYS A 43 -15.50 -4.24 -10.29
N LYS A 44 -15.62 -5.41 -9.63
CA LYS A 44 -15.20 -6.71 -10.17
C LYS A 44 -15.74 -6.96 -11.57
N LYS A 45 -17.07 -6.84 -11.78
CA LYS A 45 -17.70 -7.11 -13.07
C LYS A 45 -17.10 -6.25 -14.19
N MET A 46 -17.04 -4.95 -13.96
CA MET A 46 -16.51 -3.98 -14.92
C MET A 46 -15.02 -4.21 -15.24
N LEU A 47 -14.22 -4.61 -14.23
CA LEU A 47 -12.81 -4.95 -14.41
C LEU A 47 -12.65 -6.26 -15.19
N SER A 48 -13.46 -7.28 -14.90
CA SER A 48 -13.42 -8.57 -15.60
C SER A 48 -13.69 -8.43 -17.10
N GLU A 49 -14.69 -7.64 -17.49
CA GLU A 49 -15.01 -7.36 -18.90
C GLU A 49 -13.86 -6.76 -19.70
N SER A 50 -12.91 -6.10 -19.01
CA SER A 50 -11.78 -5.41 -19.63
C SER A 50 -10.42 -6.05 -19.33
N LYS A 51 -10.37 -7.23 -18.72
CA LYS A 51 -9.14 -7.87 -18.21
C LYS A 51 -8.31 -6.88 -17.40
N GLY A 52 -8.96 -6.30 -16.38
CA GLY A 52 -8.45 -5.15 -15.64
C GLY A 52 -7.34 -5.46 -14.63
N LEU A 53 -7.01 -4.41 -13.90
CA LEU A 53 -5.99 -4.45 -12.84
C LEU A 53 -6.47 -3.66 -11.62
N ILE A 54 -6.26 -4.22 -10.44
CA ILE A 54 -6.35 -3.51 -9.15
C ILE A 54 -4.93 -3.35 -8.60
N VAL A 55 -4.60 -2.13 -8.16
CA VAL A 55 -3.37 -1.83 -7.40
C VAL A 55 -3.77 -1.24 -6.07
N ASN A 56 -3.40 -1.92 -4.99
CA ASN A 56 -3.55 -1.43 -3.64
C ASN A 56 -2.28 -0.69 -3.20
N ILE A 57 -2.41 0.43 -2.50
CA ILE A 57 -1.26 1.12 -1.90
C ILE A 57 -1.14 0.66 -0.44
N SER A 58 -0.11 -0.17 -0.18
CA SER A 58 0.25 -0.67 1.13
C SER A 58 1.30 0.23 1.81
N ASP A 59 2.19 -0.35 2.58
CA ASP A 59 3.31 0.32 3.24
C ASP A 59 4.47 -0.68 3.42
N ALA A 60 5.69 -0.29 3.05
CA ALA A 60 6.86 -1.17 3.06
C ALA A 60 7.26 -1.61 4.47
N MET A 61 6.91 -0.84 5.51
CA MET A 61 7.29 -1.10 6.90
C MET A 61 6.34 -2.07 7.62
N VAL A 62 5.20 -2.42 7.01
CA VAL A 62 4.20 -3.32 7.63
C VAL A 62 4.79 -4.66 8.02
N SER A 63 5.71 -5.21 7.23
CA SER A 63 6.34 -6.51 7.53
C SER A 63 7.26 -6.48 8.77
N ARG A 64 7.69 -5.30 9.22
CA ARG A 64 8.54 -5.11 10.41
C ARG A 64 7.73 -4.79 11.67
N GLY A 65 6.44 -4.41 11.49
CA GLY A 65 5.64 -3.80 12.55
C GLY A 65 6.02 -2.33 12.77
N MET A 66 5.03 -1.52 13.13
CA MET A 66 5.23 -0.08 13.30
C MET A 66 4.84 0.32 14.71
N LYS A 67 5.84 0.69 15.54
CA LYS A 67 5.62 1.17 16.90
C LYS A 67 4.69 2.39 16.88
N ASN A 68 3.70 2.41 17.76
CA ASN A 68 2.66 3.45 17.87
C ASN A 68 1.68 3.55 16.67
N TYR A 69 1.63 2.55 15.77
CA TYR A 69 0.71 2.52 14.63
C TYR A 69 0.01 1.16 14.54
N VAL A 70 -0.43 0.60 15.67
CA VAL A 70 -0.92 -0.78 15.74
C VAL A 70 -2.10 -1.03 14.81
N ILE A 71 -3.13 -0.18 14.84
CA ILE A 71 -4.35 -0.36 14.04
C ILE A 71 -4.04 -0.15 12.54
N TYR A 72 -3.28 0.90 12.19
CA TYR A 72 -2.83 1.13 10.82
C TYR A 72 -2.04 -0.05 10.28
N SER A 73 -1.07 -0.54 11.04
CA SER A 73 -0.21 -1.67 10.65
C SER A 73 -1.04 -2.94 10.42
N MET A 74 -2.02 -3.23 11.27
CA MET A 74 -2.98 -4.33 11.09
C MET A 74 -3.80 -4.16 9.81
N ALA A 75 -4.33 -2.95 9.56
CA ALA A 75 -5.14 -2.67 8.38
C ALA A 75 -4.31 -2.86 7.08
N LYS A 76 -3.07 -2.37 7.04
CA LYS A 76 -2.17 -2.53 5.88
C LYS A 76 -1.71 -3.98 5.70
N ALA A 77 -1.43 -4.71 6.77
CA ALA A 77 -1.16 -6.16 6.70
C ALA A 77 -2.38 -6.92 6.15
N GLY A 78 -3.58 -6.56 6.62
CA GLY A 78 -4.84 -7.06 6.06
C GLY A 78 -5.00 -6.76 4.58
N LEU A 79 -4.62 -5.55 4.13
CA LEU A 79 -4.67 -5.15 2.73
C LEU A 79 -3.70 -5.96 1.85
N GLU A 80 -2.52 -6.31 2.35
CA GLU A 80 -1.60 -7.19 1.64
C GLU A 80 -2.14 -8.61 1.50
N ASN A 81 -2.76 -9.14 2.56
CA ASN A 81 -3.43 -10.44 2.49
C ASN A 81 -4.65 -10.38 1.55
N LEU A 82 -5.46 -9.33 1.64
CA LEU A 82 -6.57 -9.08 0.71
C LEU A 82 -6.10 -9.04 -0.76
N THR A 83 -4.97 -8.40 -1.04
CA THR A 83 -4.36 -8.37 -2.37
C THR A 83 -4.12 -9.78 -2.91
N LYS A 84 -3.50 -10.64 -2.11
CA LYS A 84 -3.20 -12.04 -2.48
C LYS A 84 -4.48 -12.87 -2.65
N THR A 85 -5.44 -12.68 -1.77
CA THR A 85 -6.74 -13.38 -1.82
C THR A 85 -7.52 -12.98 -3.06
N LEU A 86 -7.68 -11.68 -3.32
CA LEU A 86 -8.41 -11.19 -4.49
C LEU A 86 -7.69 -11.54 -5.80
N ALA A 87 -6.36 -11.64 -5.81
CA ALA A 87 -5.60 -12.10 -6.97
C ALA A 87 -6.00 -13.53 -7.37
N ARG A 88 -6.29 -14.39 -6.40
CA ARG A 88 -6.78 -15.76 -6.64
C ARG A 88 -8.25 -15.80 -7.03
N GLU A 89 -9.09 -15.02 -6.33
CA GLU A 89 -10.55 -14.99 -6.52
C GLU A 89 -10.96 -14.35 -7.85
N PHE A 90 -10.17 -13.41 -8.38
CA PHE A 90 -10.51 -12.64 -9.58
C PHE A 90 -9.77 -13.10 -10.84
N ALA A 91 -8.82 -14.03 -10.68
CA ALA A 91 -8.14 -14.65 -11.82
C ALA A 91 -9.11 -15.55 -12.62
N PRO A 92 -8.91 -15.69 -13.94
CA PRO A 92 -7.86 -15.08 -14.73
C PRO A 92 -8.20 -13.68 -15.28
N GLU A 93 -9.39 -13.13 -15.00
CA GLU A 93 -9.90 -11.93 -15.64
C GLU A 93 -9.28 -10.64 -15.09
N VAL A 94 -9.00 -10.59 -13.79
CA VAL A 94 -8.47 -9.39 -13.12
C VAL A 94 -7.21 -9.73 -12.34
N ARG A 95 -6.14 -8.97 -12.58
CA ARG A 95 -4.93 -9.05 -11.77
C ARG A 95 -5.05 -8.10 -10.57
N VAL A 96 -4.55 -8.52 -9.42
CA VAL A 96 -4.54 -7.71 -8.21
C VAL A 96 -3.14 -7.72 -7.61
N ASN A 97 -2.54 -6.54 -7.44
CA ASN A 97 -1.22 -6.37 -6.85
C ASN A 97 -1.22 -5.20 -5.87
N ALA A 98 -0.17 -5.04 -5.11
CA ALA A 98 0.06 -3.87 -4.29
C ALA A 98 1.42 -3.23 -4.60
N VAL A 99 1.48 -1.91 -4.43
CA VAL A 99 2.71 -1.14 -4.26
C VAL A 99 2.81 -0.77 -2.79
N ALA A 100 3.97 -0.97 -2.19
CA ALA A 100 4.26 -0.67 -0.80
C ALA A 100 5.34 0.42 -0.73
N PRO A 101 4.94 1.70 -0.59
CA PRO A 101 5.87 2.81 -0.47
C PRO A 101 6.72 2.73 0.80
N GLY A 102 7.95 3.22 0.73
CA GLY A 102 8.76 3.56 1.89
C GLY A 102 8.55 5.00 2.35
N ALA A 103 9.64 5.69 2.69
CA ALA A 103 9.63 7.10 3.06
C ALA A 103 9.41 7.97 1.80
N ILE A 104 8.22 8.53 1.68
CA ILE A 104 7.80 9.41 0.59
C ILE A 104 7.23 10.69 1.22
N LEU A 105 7.39 11.85 0.58
CA LEU A 105 6.80 13.13 1.00
C LEU A 105 7.18 13.59 2.42
N LEU A 106 8.34 13.25 2.89
CA LEU A 106 8.82 13.82 4.14
C LEU A 106 9.40 15.21 3.88
N PRO A 107 9.25 16.15 4.83
CA PRO A 107 9.92 17.42 4.74
C PRO A 107 11.43 17.20 4.67
N SER A 108 12.09 17.76 3.67
CA SER A 108 13.55 17.85 3.62
C SER A 108 13.94 19.13 4.32
N ASP A 109 14.08 19.11 5.63
CA ASP A 109 14.37 20.27 6.47
C ASP A 109 15.81 20.29 6.99
N GLY A 110 16.62 19.27 6.61
CA GLY A 110 18.00 19.10 7.08
C GLY A 110 18.12 18.74 8.55
N SER A 111 17.03 18.27 9.17
CA SER A 111 17.01 17.88 10.57
C SER A 111 17.84 16.60 10.82
N SER A 112 18.21 16.37 12.07
CA SER A 112 18.85 15.11 12.48
C SER A 112 17.93 13.91 12.20
N GLU A 113 16.63 14.09 12.31
CA GLU A 113 15.62 13.04 12.04
C GLU A 113 15.62 12.66 10.54
N GLU A 114 15.77 13.63 9.65
CA GLU A 114 15.93 13.37 8.21
C GLU A 114 17.20 12.59 7.93
N GLN A 115 18.33 12.98 8.56
CA GLN A 115 19.60 12.29 8.36
C GLN A 115 19.56 10.85 8.92
N ASP A 116 18.93 10.62 10.06
CA ASP A 116 18.77 9.29 10.63
C ASP A 116 17.91 8.41 9.71
N LEU A 117 16.84 8.97 9.13
CA LEU A 117 16.01 8.28 8.16
C LEU A 117 16.79 7.93 6.88
N LEU A 118 17.60 8.86 6.36
CA LEU A 118 18.43 8.61 5.17
C LEU A 118 19.42 7.48 5.40
N ASN A 119 20.00 7.39 6.62
CA ASN A 119 20.91 6.31 6.99
C ASN A 119 20.24 4.93 7.00
N GLU A 120 18.90 4.87 7.20
CA GLU A 120 18.13 3.63 7.10
C GLU A 120 17.84 3.20 5.65
N ILE A 121 18.03 4.09 4.66
CA ILE A 121 17.66 3.83 3.27
C ILE A 121 18.91 3.48 2.44
N PRO A 122 19.09 2.23 1.98
CA PRO A 122 20.27 1.84 1.18
C PRO A 122 20.52 2.71 -0.05
N LEU A 123 19.48 3.20 -0.73
CA LEU A 123 19.62 4.14 -1.85
C LEU A 123 19.92 5.57 -1.44
N ASN A 124 20.04 5.85 -0.13
CA ASN A 124 20.43 7.13 0.46
C ASN A 124 19.66 8.34 -0.09
N ARG A 125 18.38 8.16 -0.34
CA ARG A 125 17.45 9.22 -0.72
C ARG A 125 16.03 8.90 -0.29
N ILE A 126 15.24 9.93 -0.01
CA ILE A 126 13.80 9.83 0.15
C ILE A 126 13.19 9.56 -1.23
N GLY A 127 12.14 8.75 -1.28
CA GLY A 127 11.39 8.50 -2.49
C GLY A 127 10.50 9.70 -2.86
N THR A 128 10.02 9.69 -4.09
CA THR A 128 9.11 10.70 -4.63
C THR A 128 7.80 10.07 -5.07
N GLU A 129 6.76 10.90 -5.29
CA GLU A 129 5.49 10.45 -5.87
C GLU A 129 5.70 9.82 -7.25
N ARG A 130 6.74 10.26 -7.96
CA ARG A 130 7.11 9.70 -9.25
C ARG A 130 7.58 8.26 -9.14
N ASP A 131 8.39 7.93 -8.13
CA ASP A 131 8.84 6.55 -7.90
C ASP A 131 7.63 5.61 -7.72
N ILE A 132 6.59 6.06 -7.00
CA ILE A 132 5.37 5.29 -6.78
C ILE A 132 4.52 5.19 -8.05
N SER A 133 4.32 6.30 -8.75
CA SER A 133 3.51 6.32 -9.97
C SER A 133 4.14 5.47 -11.09
N GLU A 134 5.46 5.47 -11.23
CA GLU A 134 6.18 4.62 -12.17
C GLU A 134 6.03 3.12 -11.84
N ALA A 135 6.02 2.76 -10.56
CA ALA A 135 5.75 1.38 -10.13
C ALA A 135 4.32 0.95 -10.47
N VAL A 136 3.33 1.80 -10.21
CA VAL A 136 1.92 1.55 -10.58
C VAL A 136 1.79 1.39 -12.10
N LEU A 137 2.42 2.26 -12.89
CA LEU A 137 2.45 2.17 -14.36
C LEU A 137 3.16 0.90 -14.83
N GLY A 138 4.26 0.50 -14.19
CA GLY A 138 4.95 -0.76 -14.45
C GLY A 138 4.04 -1.98 -14.31
N LEU A 139 3.28 -2.06 -13.22
CA LEU A 139 2.31 -3.14 -12.98
C LEU A 139 1.22 -3.22 -14.06
N THR A 140 0.91 -2.12 -14.74
CA THR A 140 -0.04 -2.15 -15.86
C THR A 140 0.50 -2.88 -17.08
N LYS A 141 1.82 -2.94 -17.24
CA LYS A 141 2.52 -3.56 -18.39
C LYS A 141 2.83 -5.04 -18.13
N PHE A 142 2.92 -5.49 -16.88
CA PHE A 142 3.27 -6.84 -16.51
C PHE A 142 2.05 -7.77 -16.57
N SER A 143 1.83 -8.44 -17.70
CA SER A 143 0.63 -9.28 -17.90
C SER A 143 0.64 -10.58 -17.08
N TYR A 144 1.79 -11.03 -16.61
CA TYR A 144 1.97 -12.29 -15.86
C TYR A 144 2.30 -12.06 -14.37
N VAL A 145 1.90 -10.91 -13.82
CA VAL A 145 2.13 -10.54 -12.41
C VAL A 145 0.79 -10.32 -11.73
N THR A 146 0.49 -11.14 -10.71
CA THR A 146 -0.68 -10.98 -9.82
C THR A 146 -0.35 -11.50 -8.42
N GLY A 147 -1.00 -10.95 -7.39
CA GLY A 147 -0.78 -11.31 -5.99
C GLY A 147 0.52 -10.78 -5.37
N GLN A 148 1.23 -9.88 -6.05
CA GLN A 148 2.53 -9.39 -5.61
C GLN A 148 2.40 -8.09 -4.80
N ILE A 149 3.29 -7.96 -3.82
CA ILE A 149 3.51 -6.73 -3.04
C ILE A 149 4.87 -6.18 -3.45
N LEU A 150 4.86 -5.11 -4.25
CA LEU A 150 6.07 -4.47 -4.76
C LEU A 150 6.49 -3.34 -3.83
N LYS A 151 7.57 -3.54 -3.09
CA LYS A 151 8.13 -2.51 -2.23
C LYS A 151 8.90 -1.47 -3.05
N ILE A 152 8.59 -0.20 -2.83
CA ILE A 152 9.24 0.97 -3.43
C ILE A 152 9.73 1.84 -2.27
N ASP A 153 10.82 1.44 -1.66
CA ASP A 153 11.27 1.96 -0.36
C ASP A 153 12.78 2.25 -0.29
N GLY A 154 13.46 2.20 -1.43
CA GLY A 154 14.91 2.39 -1.49
C GLY A 154 15.72 1.33 -0.74
N GLY A 155 15.10 0.20 -0.40
CA GLY A 155 15.69 -0.87 0.38
C GLY A 155 15.53 -0.73 1.90
N ARG A 156 14.79 0.28 2.39
CA ARG A 156 14.63 0.55 3.83
C ARG A 156 14.12 -0.66 4.62
N SER A 157 13.24 -1.46 4.05
CA SER A 157 12.68 -2.63 4.72
C SER A 157 13.61 -3.83 4.82
N LEU A 158 14.82 -3.74 4.29
CA LEU A 158 15.85 -4.80 4.38
C LEU A 158 16.67 -4.72 5.68
N ASN A 159 16.67 -3.55 6.35
CA ASN A 159 17.38 -3.31 7.60
C ASN A 159 16.57 -3.68 8.84
#